data_1927de8e72ba663138e3b6f32b6bfac9
#
_entry.id   1927de8e72ba663138e3b6f32b6bfac9
#
_cell.length_a   1.000
_cell.length_b   1.000
_cell.length_c   1.000
_cell.angle_alpha   90.00
_cell.angle_beta   90.00
_cell.angle_gamma   90.00
#
_symmetry.space_group_name_H-M   'P 1'
#
loop_
_entity.id
_entity.type
_entity.pdbx_description
1 polymer ?
#
loop_
_entity_poly.entity_id
_entity_poly.type
_entity_poly.pdbx_seq_one_letter_code
_entity_poly.pdbx_strand_id
1 'polypeptide(L)'
;MFKIFKKKEEVPTPADAIQNLRGTEDMLLKKQDFLEKKIESEVEIARKNAKTNKRAALVALKRKKRFEKQLQQIDGTLTTIGTNLEYLFLKILI
;
A
#
# COMPACT_ATOMS: atom_id res chain seq x y z
N MET A 1 -24.63 -34.61 1.28
CA MET A 1 -24.37 -34.23 0.84
C MET A 1 -23.78 -33.31 0.75
N PHE A 2 -23.30 -32.96 0.57
CA PHE A 2 -22.77 -32.11 0.38
C PHE A 2 -22.46 -31.50 -0.48
N LYS A 3 -22.66 -31.05 -0.79
CA LYS A 3 -22.48 -30.44 -1.61
C LYS A 3 -21.80 -29.56 -1.61
N ILE A 4 -21.27 -29.38 -1.76
CA ILE A 4 -20.62 -28.64 -1.77
C ILE A 4 -20.42 -27.80 -2.35
N PHE A 5 -20.31 -27.23 -2.46
CA PHE A 5 -20.23 -26.35 -2.98
C PHE A 5 -19.29 -26.00 -3.60
N LYS A 6 -19.05 -26.19 -4.36
CA LYS A 6 -18.31 -25.93 -5.17
C LYS A 6 -18.83 -24.95 -5.88
N LYS A 7 -18.47 -23.94 -5.73
CA LYS A 7 -18.74 -22.88 -6.40
C LYS A 7 -18.01 -23.00 -7.56
N LYS A 8 -18.56 -22.92 -8.58
CA LYS A 8 -17.98 -22.94 -9.77
C LYS A 8 -17.05 -21.87 -9.81
N GLU A 9 -15.85 -22.03 -9.84
CA GLU A 9 -14.97 -21.05 -9.96
C GLU A 9 -15.00 -20.48 -11.22
N GLU A 10 -15.33 -19.25 -11.39
CA GLU A 10 -15.29 -18.63 -12.65
C GLU A 10 -13.97 -18.05 -12.82
N VAL A 11 -13.31 -18.22 -13.93
CA VAL A 11 -12.03 -17.64 -14.24
C VAL A 11 -12.24 -16.15 -14.49
N PRO A 12 -11.59 -15.26 -13.76
CA PRO A 12 -11.78 -13.82 -13.97
C PRO A 12 -11.39 -13.42 -15.37
N THR A 13 -12.16 -12.55 -15.97
CA THR A 13 -11.82 -11.99 -17.28
C THR A 13 -10.74 -10.94 -17.07
N PRO A 14 -10.02 -10.55 -18.12
CA PRO A 14 -9.05 -9.46 -17.99
C PRO A 14 -9.68 -8.18 -17.46
N ALA A 15 -10.93 -7.90 -17.85
CA ALA A 15 -11.63 -6.72 -17.34
C ALA A 15 -11.85 -6.81 -15.83
N ASP A 16 -12.22 -8.00 -15.33
CA ASP A 16 -12.41 -8.21 -13.91
C ASP A 16 -11.09 -8.04 -13.16
N ALA A 17 -10.02 -8.56 -13.73
CA ALA A 17 -8.72 -8.44 -13.09
C ALA A 17 -8.28 -6.98 -13.02
N ILE A 18 -8.52 -6.20 -14.06
CA ILE A 18 -8.21 -4.79 -14.06
C ILE A 18 -8.98 -4.07 -12.96
N GLN A 19 -10.26 -4.37 -12.83
CA GLN A 19 -11.10 -3.73 -11.85
C GLN A 19 -10.61 -4.06 -10.44
N ASN A 20 -10.25 -5.31 -10.19
CA ASN A 20 -9.74 -5.72 -8.89
C ASN A 20 -8.42 -5.06 -8.56
N LEU A 21 -7.53 -4.97 -9.55
CA LEU A 21 -6.25 -4.32 -9.32
C LEU A 21 -6.41 -2.83 -9.08
N ARG A 22 -7.34 -2.18 -9.76
CA ARG A 22 -7.58 -0.77 -9.50
C ARG A 22 -8.13 -0.53 -8.12
N GLY A 23 -9.00 -1.43 -7.64
CA GLY A 23 -9.51 -1.32 -6.28
C GLY A 23 -8.39 -1.43 -5.25
N THR A 24 -7.47 -2.37 -5.47
CA THR A 24 -6.33 -2.54 -4.58
C THR A 24 -5.40 -1.33 -4.67
N GLU A 25 -5.19 -0.82 -5.87
CA GLU A 25 -4.36 0.36 -6.08
C GLU A 25 -4.92 1.56 -5.31
N ASP A 26 -6.23 1.79 -5.40
CA ASP A 26 -6.87 2.89 -4.70
C ASP A 26 -6.68 2.77 -3.19
N MET A 27 -6.84 1.56 -2.67
CA MET A 27 -6.68 1.31 -1.25
C MET A 27 -5.25 1.61 -0.82
N LEU A 28 -4.27 1.17 -1.64
CA LEU A 28 -2.87 1.38 -1.31
C LEU A 28 -2.46 2.84 -1.43
N LEU A 29 -3.05 3.57 -2.37
CA LEU A 29 -2.77 5.00 -2.48
C LEU A 29 -3.26 5.75 -1.25
N LYS A 30 -4.40 5.36 -0.70
CA LYS A 30 -4.90 5.96 0.53
C LYS A 30 -3.97 5.65 1.70
N LYS A 31 -3.47 4.42 1.76
CA LYS A 31 -2.57 4.04 2.82
C LYS A 31 -1.24 4.76 2.68
N GLN A 32 -0.78 4.97 1.45
CA GLN A 32 0.43 5.73 1.19
C GLN A 32 0.30 7.15 1.74
N ASP A 33 -0.82 7.80 1.46
CA ASP A 33 -1.07 9.14 1.95
C ASP A 33 -1.10 9.17 3.48
N PHE A 34 -1.75 8.20 4.09
CA PHE A 34 -1.81 8.09 5.53
C PHE A 34 -0.42 7.94 6.14
N LEU A 35 0.41 7.09 5.54
CA LEU A 35 1.76 6.88 6.06
C LEU A 35 2.63 8.11 5.89
N GLU A 36 2.47 8.83 4.78
CA GLU A 36 3.23 10.06 4.57
C GLU A 36 2.91 11.09 5.65
N LYS A 37 1.64 11.16 6.02
CA LYS A 37 1.24 12.08 7.08
C LYS A 37 1.78 11.64 8.43
N LYS A 38 1.81 10.34 8.66
CA LYS A 38 2.36 9.82 9.90
C LYS A 38 3.86 10.12 10.00
N ILE A 39 4.58 10.00 8.88
CA ILE A 39 5.99 10.30 8.85
C ILE A 39 6.22 11.76 9.17
N GLU A 40 5.44 12.65 8.57
CA GLU A 40 5.56 14.07 8.86
C GLU A 40 5.31 14.36 10.34
N SER A 41 4.31 13.70 10.90
CA SER A 41 3.98 13.88 12.30
C SER A 41 5.14 13.47 13.20
N GLU A 42 5.78 12.34 12.88
CA GLU A 42 6.90 11.89 13.70
C GLU A 42 8.11 12.79 13.57
N VAL A 43 8.34 13.34 12.39
CA VAL A 43 9.41 14.31 12.20
C VAL A 43 9.18 15.54 13.08
N GLU A 44 7.92 15.98 13.14
CA GLU A 44 7.60 17.14 13.95
C GLU A 44 7.80 16.86 15.44
N ILE A 45 7.39 15.68 15.89
CA ILE A 45 7.60 15.28 17.28
C ILE A 45 9.11 15.26 17.59
N ALA A 46 9.90 14.71 16.67
CA ALA A 46 11.33 14.63 16.87
C ALA A 46 11.94 16.04 16.95
N ARG A 47 11.49 16.92 16.08
CA ARG A 47 12.02 18.28 16.07
C ARG A 47 11.70 19.01 17.37
N LYS A 48 10.48 18.88 17.85
CA LYS A 48 10.07 19.57 19.05
C LYS A 48 10.81 19.08 20.30
N ASN A 49 11.18 17.82 20.31
CA ASN A 49 11.80 17.22 21.46
C ASN A 49 13.32 17.07 21.37
N ALA A 50 13.90 17.48 20.26
CA ALA A 50 15.31 17.25 20.00
C ALA A 50 16.23 17.80 21.11
N LYS A 51 15.90 18.94 21.65
CA LYS A 51 16.77 19.56 22.66
C LYS A 51 16.32 19.30 24.07
N THR A 52 15.02 19.12 24.29
CA THR A 52 14.49 19.03 25.64
C THR A 52 14.24 17.60 26.11
N ASN A 53 13.91 16.71 25.18
CA ASN A 53 13.62 15.33 25.53
C ASN A 53 14.13 14.41 24.44
N LYS A 54 15.41 14.12 24.51
CA LYS A 54 16.07 13.33 23.46
C LYS A 54 15.51 11.93 23.32
N ARG A 55 15.05 11.35 24.42
CA ARG A 55 14.47 10.03 24.34
C ARG A 55 13.19 10.04 23.51
N ALA A 56 12.33 11.03 23.72
CA ALA A 56 11.10 11.15 22.95
C ALA A 56 11.42 11.39 21.48
N ALA A 57 12.44 12.18 21.19
CA ALA A 57 12.85 12.43 19.81
C ALA A 57 13.33 11.15 19.14
N LEU A 58 14.12 10.34 19.87
CA LEU A 58 14.61 9.09 19.31
C LEU A 58 13.50 8.09 19.05
N VAL A 59 12.52 8.02 19.96
CA VAL A 59 11.38 7.14 19.77
C VAL A 59 10.59 7.55 18.52
N ALA A 60 10.42 8.87 18.35
CA ALA A 60 9.71 9.36 17.16
C ALA A 60 10.45 9.00 15.89
N LEU A 61 11.78 9.11 15.89
CA LEU A 61 12.58 8.74 14.73
C LEU A 61 12.50 7.25 14.42
N LYS A 62 12.39 6.42 15.45
CA LYS A 62 12.24 4.99 15.25
C LYS A 62 10.88 4.68 14.62
N ARG A 63 9.83 5.37 15.06
CA ARG A 63 8.51 5.18 14.46
C ARG A 63 8.52 5.66 13.02
N LYS A 64 9.19 6.78 12.76
CA LYS A 64 9.33 7.31 11.41
C LYS A 64 9.94 6.25 10.49
N LYS A 65 11.02 5.61 10.93
CA LYS A 65 11.66 4.58 10.14
C LYS A 65 10.75 3.40 9.85
N ARG A 66 9.95 3.03 10.82
CA ARG A 66 9.02 1.93 10.64
C ARG A 66 7.97 2.26 9.58
N PHE A 67 7.44 3.49 9.64
CA PHE A 67 6.47 3.94 8.66
C PHE A 67 7.11 4.05 7.27
N GLU A 68 8.35 4.51 7.19
CA GLU A 68 9.06 4.59 5.91
C GLU A 68 9.24 3.22 5.29
N LYS A 69 9.49 2.22 6.11
CA LYS A 69 9.64 0.87 5.61
C LYS A 69 8.31 0.35 5.04
N GLN A 70 7.22 0.62 5.75
CA GLN A 70 5.91 0.23 5.26
C GLN A 70 5.59 0.95 3.95
N LEU A 71 5.92 2.23 3.87
CA LEU A 71 5.69 3.01 2.68
C LEU A 71 6.48 2.46 1.50
N GLN A 72 7.72 2.06 1.73
CA GLN A 72 8.53 1.49 0.69
C GLN A 72 7.94 0.20 0.15
N GLN A 73 7.37 -0.63 1.02
CA GLN A 73 6.71 -1.86 0.60
C GLN A 73 5.48 -1.57 -0.24
N ILE A 74 4.73 -0.55 0.14
CA ILE A 74 3.54 -0.15 -0.62
C ILE A 74 3.96 0.38 -1.99
N ASP A 75 5.02 1.17 -2.05
CA ASP A 75 5.52 1.69 -3.32
C ASP A 75 5.91 0.56 -4.25
N GLY A 76 6.56 -0.47 -3.72
CA GLY A 76 6.93 -1.65 -4.51
C GLY A 76 5.71 -2.37 -5.04
N THR A 77 4.68 -2.53 -4.19
CA THR A 77 3.45 -3.19 -4.61
C THR A 77 2.72 -2.37 -5.68
N LEU A 78 2.70 -1.05 -5.51
CA LEU A 78 2.05 -0.18 -6.50
C LEU A 78 2.75 -0.28 -7.85
N THR A 79 4.07 -0.38 -7.85
CA THR A 79 4.82 -0.55 -9.09
C THR A 79 4.44 -1.85 -9.77
N THR A 80 4.33 -2.93 -9.00
CA THR A 80 3.94 -4.23 -9.53
C THR A 80 2.52 -4.18 -10.11
N ILE A 81 1.60 -3.53 -9.38
CA ILE A 81 0.23 -3.39 -9.86
C ILE A 81 0.20 -2.63 -11.18
N GLY A 82 0.99 -1.56 -11.28
CA GLY A 82 1.06 -0.79 -12.52
C GLY A 82 1.51 -1.63 -13.69
N THR A 83 2.53 -2.45 -13.48
CA THR A 83 3.02 -3.35 -14.53
C THR A 83 1.96 -4.36 -14.93
N ASN A 84 1.27 -4.93 -13.95
CA ASN A 84 0.23 -5.91 -14.22
C ASN A 84 -0.94 -5.28 -14.98
N LEU A 85 -1.29 -4.03 -14.63
CA LEU A 85 -2.36 -3.34 -15.33
C LEU A 85 -1.99 -3.09 -16.78
N GLU A 86 -0.74 -2.71 -17.05
CA GLU A 86 -0.29 -2.49 -18.41
C GLU A 86 -0.39 -3.77 -19.22
N TYR A 87 0.03 -4.87 -18.63
CA TYR A 87 -0.01 -6.15 -19.29
C TYR A 87 -1.46 -6.55 -19.63
N LEU A 88 -2.39 -6.33 -18.70
CA LEU A 88 -3.78 -6.67 -18.93
C LEU A 88 -4.42 -5.78 -19.97
N PHE A 89 -4.07 -4.49 -20.00
CA PHE A 89 -4.58 -3.61 -21.02
C PHE A 89 -4.10 -4.05 -22.40
N LEU A 90 -2.85 -4.46 -22.52
CA LEU A 90 -2.33 -4.93 -23.79
C LEU A 90 -3.08 -6.20 -24.24
N LYS A 91 -3.40 -7.07 -23.30
CA LYS A 91 -4.14 -8.27 -23.64
C LYS A 91 -5.54 -7.95 -24.18
N ILE A 92 -6.16 -6.92 -23.65
CA ILE A 92 -7.49 -6.54 -24.12
C ILE A 92 -7.41 -5.90 -25.50
N LEU A 93 -6.38 -5.07 -25.72
CA LEU A 93 -6.26 -4.36 -26.99
C LEU A 93 -5.83 -5.25 -28.13
N ILE A 94 -5.17 -6.33 -27.87
CA ILE A 94 -4.74 -7.28 -28.89
C ILE A 94 -5.74 -8.39 -29.04
#